data_220c66ca167053f2bf0702719a772796
#
_entry.id   220c66ca167053f2bf0702719a772796
#
_cell.length_a   1.000
_cell.length_b   1.000
_cell.length_c   1.000
_cell.angle_alpha   90.00
_cell.angle_beta   90.00
_cell.angle_gamma   90.00
#
_symmetry.space_group_name_H-M   'P 1'
#
loop_
_entity.id
_entity.type
_entity.pdbx_description
1 polymer ?
#
loop_
_entity_poly.entity_id
_entity_poly.type
_entity_poly.pdbx_seq_one_letter_code
_entity_poly.pdbx_strand_id
1 'polypeptide(L)'
;MRLACCSLASTIILIYPKHMPTKITREAALRYHEEGRPGKIAIIPTKPYATAYDLSLAYSPGVAEPCLAIAERPADAYRYTSKGNLVGVISNGTAVLGLGNIGAEASKPVMEGKALLFKIYSGIDAFDIEVDATDPEAFISAVKAISPTFGAINLEDIKAPECFEIERRLKAELPIPVMHDDQHGTAIISGAGLVNALELAGKSIGDVRIVISGAGAAAIACARLYCALGAKHEHIVMTDSKGVIRASRTDLNEMKREFATTDEGLTTLQEALVGADVFVGLSKGGMVTGEMVKTMADRPIIFALANPTPEISYEEAKAACPEVLMSTGRTDYPNQINNVLAFPYIFRGALDTHATAINGEMELAATRAIAALAKQPVPDYVCQAYGAKELAFGPEYFIPKPVDHRLIVEVSTAVARAAIESGVARHTITDWEAYAEHLTSLLG
;
A
#
# COMPACT_ATOMS: atom_id res chain seq x y z
N MET A 1 22.24 -37.62 28.48
CA MET A 1 22.99 -36.96 27.38
C MET A 1 22.03 -35.98 26.72
N ARG A 2 22.09 -34.69 27.10
CA ARG A 2 21.23 -33.63 26.55
C ARG A 2 21.87 -33.15 25.28
N LEU A 3 21.25 -33.42 24.13
CA LEU A 3 21.60 -32.81 22.87
C LEU A 3 21.02 -31.39 22.87
N ALA A 4 21.92 -30.41 22.88
CA ALA A 4 21.57 -29.01 22.66
C ALA A 4 21.08 -28.86 21.23
N CYS A 5 19.82 -28.51 21.05
CA CYS A 5 19.26 -28.03 19.79
C CYS A 5 19.90 -26.67 19.52
N CYS A 6 20.88 -26.60 18.62
CA CYS A 6 21.43 -25.35 18.12
C CYS A 6 20.35 -24.65 17.29
N SER A 7 19.72 -23.65 17.86
CA SER A 7 18.91 -22.66 17.15
C SER A 7 19.85 -21.85 16.24
N LEU A 8 19.83 -22.14 14.96
CA LEU A 8 20.42 -21.28 13.92
C LEU A 8 19.47 -20.10 13.64
N ALA A 9 19.13 -19.37 14.68
CA ALA A 9 18.72 -17.96 14.52
C ALA A 9 20.02 -17.16 14.39
N SER A 10 20.56 -17.07 13.18
CA SER A 10 21.60 -16.09 12.87
C SER A 10 20.97 -14.71 13.03
N THR A 11 21.14 -14.11 14.19
CA THR A 11 20.88 -12.71 14.42
C THR A 11 21.80 -11.94 13.48
N ILE A 12 21.30 -11.50 12.34
CA ILE A 12 21.99 -10.53 11.50
C ILE A 12 21.99 -9.24 12.30
N ILE A 13 23.03 -9.00 13.07
CA ILE A 13 23.29 -7.70 13.68
C ILE A 13 23.66 -6.78 12.51
N LEU A 14 22.65 -6.07 12.00
CA LEU A 14 22.86 -4.98 11.07
C LEU A 14 23.56 -3.86 11.85
N ILE A 15 24.88 -3.77 11.70
CA ILE A 15 25.66 -2.60 12.13
C ILE A 15 25.29 -1.48 11.16
N TYR A 16 24.24 -0.71 11.50
CA TYR A 16 23.94 0.51 10.76
C TYR A 16 25.08 1.51 10.98
N PRO A 17 25.68 2.08 9.93
CA PRO A 17 26.64 3.17 10.08
C PRO A 17 25.94 4.35 10.79
N LYS A 18 26.63 5.00 11.72
CA LYS A 18 26.12 6.15 12.50
C LYS A 18 25.69 7.36 11.66
N HIS A 19 25.97 7.37 10.37
CA HIS A 19 25.49 8.32 9.38
C HIS A 19 24.96 7.55 8.16
N MET A 20 23.67 7.55 7.96
CA MET A 20 23.11 7.11 6.68
C MET A 20 23.55 8.09 5.59
N PRO A 21 24.09 7.59 4.46
CA PRO A 21 24.36 8.45 3.32
C PRO A 21 23.04 9.09 2.86
N THR A 22 23.01 10.40 2.68
CA THR A 22 21.82 11.14 2.25
C THR A 22 21.38 10.80 0.84
N LYS A 23 22.20 10.06 0.08
CA LYS A 23 21.90 9.64 -1.29
C LYS A 23 22.34 8.20 -1.54
N ILE A 24 21.40 7.36 -1.97
CA ILE A 24 21.69 6.00 -2.41
C ILE A 24 22.42 6.04 -3.74
N THR A 25 23.61 5.42 -3.82
CA THR A 25 24.36 5.29 -5.08
C THR A 25 23.94 4.02 -5.83
N ARG A 26 24.16 4.01 -7.15
CA ARG A 26 23.91 2.83 -7.98
C ARG A 26 24.69 1.61 -7.48
N GLU A 27 25.96 1.78 -7.13
CA GLU A 27 26.83 0.71 -6.66
C GLU A 27 26.34 0.14 -5.33
N ALA A 28 25.88 0.98 -4.38
CA ALA A 28 25.34 0.53 -3.12
C ALA A 28 24.04 -0.27 -3.31
N ALA A 29 23.17 0.18 -4.22
CA ALA A 29 21.94 -0.53 -4.54
C ALA A 29 22.20 -1.90 -5.18
N LEU A 30 23.08 -1.97 -6.18
CA LEU A 30 23.44 -3.25 -6.83
C LEU A 30 24.08 -4.21 -5.84
N ARG A 31 25.04 -3.74 -5.04
CA ARG A 31 25.72 -4.53 -4.02
C ARG A 31 24.73 -5.10 -2.99
N TYR A 32 23.75 -4.33 -2.54
CA TYR A 32 22.71 -4.80 -1.61
C TYR A 32 21.94 -6.01 -2.15
N HIS A 33 21.71 -6.09 -3.47
CA HIS A 33 21.00 -7.20 -4.09
C HIS A 33 21.87 -8.41 -4.40
N GLU A 34 23.19 -8.23 -4.53
CA GLU A 34 24.15 -9.25 -4.97
C GLU A 34 24.90 -9.90 -3.80
N GLU A 35 25.27 -9.12 -2.75
CA GLU A 35 26.11 -9.61 -1.65
C GLU A 35 25.43 -10.74 -0.85
N GLY A 36 26.23 -11.75 -0.51
CA GLY A 36 25.77 -12.92 0.21
C GLY A 36 24.91 -13.85 -0.65
N ARG A 37 23.69 -14.13 -0.24
CA ARG A 37 22.72 -14.83 -1.08
C ARG A 37 21.95 -13.80 -1.91
N PRO A 38 22.03 -13.86 -3.24
CA PRO A 38 21.31 -12.93 -4.10
C PRO A 38 19.80 -12.96 -3.88
N GLY A 39 19.14 -11.80 -4.09
CA GLY A 39 17.71 -11.62 -3.84
C GLY A 39 17.38 -11.24 -2.40
N LYS A 40 16.09 -11.10 -2.07
CA LYS A 40 15.63 -10.60 -0.77
C LYS A 40 14.76 -11.61 -0.02
N ILE A 41 14.34 -12.70 -0.66
CA ILE A 41 13.44 -13.69 -0.08
C ILE A 41 14.07 -15.07 -0.06
N ALA A 42 13.60 -15.91 0.85
CA ALA A 42 14.00 -17.31 0.95
C ALA A 42 12.81 -18.15 1.45
N ILE A 43 12.77 -19.41 1.03
CA ILE A 43 11.82 -20.39 1.56
C ILE A 43 12.54 -21.20 2.62
N ILE A 44 11.95 -21.29 3.82
CA ILE A 44 12.47 -22.05 4.94
C ILE A 44 11.43 -23.08 5.43
N PRO A 45 11.87 -24.27 5.87
CA PRO A 45 10.96 -25.26 6.48
C PRO A 45 10.40 -24.74 7.80
N THR A 46 9.11 -24.99 8.05
CA THR A 46 8.41 -24.61 9.30
C THR A 46 8.08 -25.82 10.19
N LYS A 47 8.39 -27.03 9.74
CA LYS A 47 8.16 -28.29 10.45
C LYS A 47 9.46 -29.02 10.72
N PRO A 48 9.52 -29.91 11.74
CA PRO A 48 10.66 -30.78 11.97
C PRO A 48 10.93 -31.68 10.76
N TYR A 49 12.20 -31.94 10.48
CA TYR A 49 12.66 -32.77 9.35
C TYR A 49 13.91 -33.61 9.68
N ALA A 50 14.21 -33.80 10.97
CA ALA A 50 15.44 -34.44 11.41
C ALA A 50 15.37 -35.99 11.46
N THR A 51 14.18 -36.56 11.49
CA THR A 51 13.98 -38.00 11.62
C THR A 51 13.23 -38.60 10.42
N ALA A 52 13.39 -39.94 10.22
CA ALA A 52 12.60 -40.65 9.22
C ALA A 52 11.09 -40.55 9.47
N TYR A 53 10.71 -40.45 10.74
CA TYR A 53 9.31 -40.25 11.12
C TYR A 53 8.81 -38.85 10.69
N ASP A 54 9.58 -37.81 10.95
CA ASP A 54 9.25 -36.47 10.50
C ASP A 54 9.05 -36.40 8.96
N LEU A 55 9.97 -37.03 8.23
CA LEU A 55 9.88 -37.09 6.76
C LEU A 55 8.67 -37.89 6.28
N SER A 56 8.30 -38.95 7.00
CA SER A 56 7.10 -39.72 6.69
C SER A 56 5.80 -38.92 6.93
N LEU A 57 5.79 -38.04 7.92
CA LEU A 57 4.68 -37.12 8.16
C LEU A 57 4.66 -35.99 7.12
N ALA A 58 5.83 -35.43 6.80
CA ALA A 58 5.94 -34.28 5.91
C ALA A 58 5.65 -34.63 4.44
N TYR A 59 5.90 -35.88 4.02
CA TYR A 59 5.70 -36.31 2.63
C TYR A 59 4.98 -37.67 2.58
N SER A 60 5.64 -38.76 2.23
CA SER A 60 4.96 -40.04 2.05
C SER A 60 5.23 -40.98 3.23
N PRO A 61 4.19 -41.61 3.81
CA PRO A 61 2.77 -41.67 3.40
C PRO A 61 1.88 -40.57 4.07
N GLY A 62 2.36 -39.88 5.10
CA GLY A 62 1.54 -39.07 6.00
C GLY A 62 0.81 -37.90 5.31
N VAL A 63 1.38 -37.34 4.24
CA VAL A 63 0.79 -36.22 3.50
C VAL A 63 -0.55 -36.57 2.82
N ALA A 64 -0.88 -37.85 2.66
CA ALA A 64 -2.15 -38.28 2.10
C ALA A 64 -3.36 -37.82 2.95
N GLU A 65 -3.22 -37.83 4.28
CA GLU A 65 -4.32 -37.49 5.18
C GLU A 65 -4.78 -36.03 5.06
N PRO A 66 -3.90 -35.01 5.11
CA PRO A 66 -4.34 -33.64 4.85
C PRO A 66 -4.86 -33.44 3.40
N CYS A 67 -4.34 -34.15 2.39
CA CYS A 67 -4.88 -34.10 1.05
C CYS A 67 -6.33 -34.57 1.00
N LEU A 68 -6.65 -35.71 1.65
CA LEU A 68 -8.01 -36.25 1.71
C LEU A 68 -8.94 -35.30 2.48
N ALA A 69 -8.48 -34.76 3.62
CA ALA A 69 -9.26 -33.80 4.39
C ALA A 69 -9.61 -32.54 3.58
N ILE A 70 -8.65 -32.01 2.82
CA ILE A 70 -8.88 -30.84 1.95
C ILE A 70 -9.81 -31.19 0.77
N ALA A 71 -9.66 -32.38 0.19
CA ALA A 71 -10.56 -32.84 -0.89
C ALA A 71 -12.01 -32.95 -0.40
N GLU A 72 -12.23 -33.41 0.83
CA GLU A 72 -13.54 -33.49 1.46
C GLU A 72 -14.07 -32.09 1.84
N ARG A 73 -13.20 -31.24 2.40
CA ARG A 73 -13.54 -29.88 2.85
C ARG A 73 -12.48 -28.87 2.41
N PRO A 74 -12.66 -28.19 1.26
CA PRO A 74 -11.66 -27.26 0.71
C PRO A 74 -11.20 -26.14 1.66
N ALA A 75 -12.04 -25.73 2.61
CA ALA A 75 -11.69 -24.75 3.64
C ALA A 75 -10.53 -25.21 4.55
N ASP A 76 -10.29 -26.51 4.68
CA ASP A 76 -9.18 -27.05 5.47
C ASP A 76 -7.80 -26.78 4.85
N ALA A 77 -7.73 -26.28 3.61
CA ALA A 77 -6.50 -25.76 3.05
C ALA A 77 -5.89 -24.63 3.90
N TYR A 78 -6.71 -23.79 4.50
CA TYR A 78 -6.27 -22.74 5.44
C TYR A 78 -5.70 -23.29 6.76
N ARG A 79 -6.06 -24.52 7.13
CA ARG A 79 -5.61 -25.19 8.36
C ARG A 79 -4.35 -26.02 8.14
N TYR A 80 -4.25 -26.71 7.01
CA TYR A 80 -3.21 -27.72 6.79
C TYR A 80 -2.09 -27.26 5.84
N THR A 81 -2.20 -26.07 5.25
CA THR A 81 -1.19 -25.53 4.34
C THR A 81 -0.81 -24.10 4.72
N SER A 82 0.19 -23.55 4.04
CA SER A 82 0.59 -22.14 4.19
C SER A 82 -0.42 -21.14 3.59
N LYS A 83 -1.47 -21.60 2.91
CA LYS A 83 -2.44 -20.76 2.20
C LYS A 83 -3.00 -19.63 3.07
N GLY A 84 -3.27 -19.88 4.35
CA GLY A 84 -3.84 -18.89 5.28
C GLY A 84 -2.92 -17.70 5.58
N ASN A 85 -1.62 -17.83 5.29
CA ASN A 85 -0.62 -16.77 5.54
C ASN A 85 0.20 -16.44 4.28
N LEU A 86 -0.28 -16.78 3.07
CA LEU A 86 0.49 -16.64 1.83
C LEU A 86 -0.20 -15.70 0.85
N VAL A 87 0.50 -14.64 0.44
CA VAL A 87 0.07 -13.68 -0.58
C VAL A 87 0.86 -13.90 -1.87
N GLY A 88 0.18 -13.86 -3.02
CA GLY A 88 0.81 -13.72 -4.32
C GLY A 88 1.01 -12.24 -4.65
N VAL A 89 2.24 -11.79 -4.79
CA VAL A 89 2.58 -10.46 -5.34
C VAL A 89 2.75 -10.62 -6.83
N ILE A 90 1.77 -10.18 -7.62
CA ILE A 90 1.70 -10.52 -9.04
C ILE A 90 1.80 -9.26 -9.90
N SER A 91 2.75 -9.27 -10.84
CA SER A 91 3.03 -8.15 -11.75
C SER A 91 3.25 -8.65 -13.18
N ASN A 92 3.06 -7.77 -14.16
CA ASN A 92 3.57 -7.96 -15.52
C ASN A 92 4.65 -6.92 -15.90
N GLY A 93 5.09 -6.10 -14.95
CA GLY A 93 6.17 -5.15 -15.13
C GLY A 93 5.89 -4.01 -16.12
N THR A 94 4.60 -3.66 -16.34
CA THR A 94 4.21 -2.65 -17.33
C THR A 94 4.17 -1.23 -16.79
N ALA A 95 4.29 -1.02 -15.47
CA ALA A 95 4.28 0.31 -14.83
C ALA A 95 5.21 0.37 -13.61
N VAL A 96 6.43 -0.13 -13.76
CA VAL A 96 7.38 -0.28 -12.63
C VAL A 96 7.92 1.07 -12.18
N LEU A 97 7.53 1.50 -10.96
CA LEU A 97 7.96 2.76 -10.35
C LEU A 97 7.89 3.95 -11.36
N GLY A 98 8.92 4.78 -11.42
CA GLY A 98 9.08 5.83 -12.43
C GLY A 98 9.74 5.36 -13.75
N LEU A 99 10.01 4.04 -13.89
CA LEU A 99 10.71 3.45 -15.05
C LEU A 99 9.75 3.08 -16.19
N GLY A 100 8.44 2.92 -15.89
CA GLY A 100 7.44 2.54 -16.86
C GLY A 100 7.47 1.06 -17.21
N ASN A 101 7.22 0.71 -18.48
CA ASN A 101 7.19 -0.67 -18.94
C ASN A 101 8.64 -1.18 -19.17
N ILE A 102 9.14 -1.95 -18.22
CA ILE A 102 10.47 -2.61 -18.31
C ILE A 102 10.35 -4.13 -18.42
N GLY A 103 9.13 -4.67 -18.44
CA GLY A 103 8.84 -6.09 -18.58
C GLY A 103 8.86 -6.86 -17.26
N ALA A 104 8.29 -8.07 -17.32
CA ALA A 104 8.07 -8.92 -16.16
C ALA A 104 9.39 -9.27 -15.43
N GLU A 105 10.37 -9.79 -16.14
CA GLU A 105 11.64 -10.21 -15.52
C GLU A 105 12.38 -9.08 -14.81
N ALA A 106 12.41 -7.88 -15.41
CA ALA A 106 13.10 -6.73 -14.82
C ALA A 106 12.34 -6.13 -13.63
N SER A 107 11.04 -6.44 -13.45
CA SER A 107 10.25 -6.01 -12.30
C SER A 107 10.56 -6.82 -11.02
N LYS A 108 11.14 -8.01 -11.14
CA LYS A 108 11.38 -8.93 -10.02
C LYS A 108 12.05 -8.29 -8.79
N PRO A 109 13.09 -7.46 -8.89
CA PRO A 109 13.66 -6.82 -7.70
C PRO A 109 12.68 -5.97 -6.90
N VAL A 110 11.69 -5.34 -7.56
CA VAL A 110 10.64 -4.58 -6.88
C VAL A 110 9.66 -5.52 -6.20
N MET A 111 9.26 -6.61 -6.87
CA MET A 111 8.30 -7.59 -6.35
C MET A 111 8.87 -8.36 -5.15
N GLU A 112 10.15 -8.75 -5.19
CA GLU A 112 10.84 -9.27 -3.99
C GLU A 112 10.90 -8.24 -2.85
N GLY A 113 11.06 -6.96 -3.18
CA GLY A 113 10.96 -5.87 -2.20
C GLY A 113 9.57 -5.81 -1.55
N LYS A 114 8.51 -5.93 -2.34
CA LYS A 114 7.14 -5.99 -1.84
C LYS A 114 6.92 -7.21 -0.94
N ALA A 115 7.41 -8.38 -1.33
CA ALA A 115 7.33 -9.61 -0.53
C ALA A 115 8.08 -9.45 0.82
N LEU A 116 9.27 -8.83 0.81
CA LEU A 116 10.02 -8.50 2.01
C LEU A 116 9.19 -7.60 2.96
N LEU A 117 8.55 -6.55 2.42
CA LEU A 117 7.73 -5.63 3.24
C LEU A 117 6.51 -6.34 3.86
N PHE A 118 5.84 -7.24 3.14
CA PHE A 118 4.80 -8.09 3.71
C PHE A 118 5.31 -8.88 4.92
N LYS A 119 6.50 -9.46 4.80
CA LYS A 119 7.07 -10.28 5.88
C LYS A 119 7.44 -9.46 7.10
N ILE A 120 8.20 -8.37 6.93
CA ILE A 120 8.74 -7.61 8.07
C ILE A 120 7.68 -6.78 8.80
N TYR A 121 6.61 -6.33 8.12
CA TYR A 121 5.60 -5.47 8.73
C TYR A 121 4.34 -6.20 9.20
N SER A 122 4.05 -7.38 8.66
CA SER A 122 2.82 -8.09 9.00
C SER A 122 2.97 -9.60 9.19
N GLY A 123 4.19 -10.14 9.16
CA GLY A 123 4.44 -11.57 9.30
C GLY A 123 3.89 -12.43 8.14
N ILE A 124 3.37 -11.80 7.08
CA ILE A 124 2.81 -12.49 5.91
C ILE A 124 3.94 -13.03 5.04
N ASP A 125 3.83 -14.29 4.66
CA ASP A 125 4.67 -14.89 3.62
C ASP A 125 4.16 -14.47 2.23
N ALA A 126 5.05 -14.17 1.31
CA ALA A 126 4.66 -13.78 -0.03
C ALA A 126 5.56 -14.40 -1.09
N PHE A 127 4.95 -14.85 -2.20
CA PHE A 127 5.67 -15.18 -3.42
C PHE A 127 5.47 -14.07 -4.44
N ASP A 128 6.56 -13.59 -5.00
CA ASP A 128 6.55 -12.72 -6.15
C ASP A 128 6.42 -13.56 -7.44
N ILE A 129 5.46 -13.18 -8.29
CA ILE A 129 5.13 -13.87 -9.53
C ILE A 129 5.12 -12.86 -10.67
N GLU A 130 6.15 -12.91 -11.50
CA GLU A 130 6.28 -12.08 -12.68
C GLU A 130 5.66 -12.80 -13.89
N VAL A 131 4.52 -12.29 -14.35
CA VAL A 131 3.75 -12.87 -15.46
C VAL A 131 4.09 -12.17 -16.77
N ASP A 132 4.75 -12.85 -17.68
CA ASP A 132 5.05 -12.31 -19.03
C ASP A 132 3.81 -12.33 -19.92
N ALA A 133 2.84 -11.49 -19.57
CA ALA A 133 1.60 -11.30 -20.32
C ALA A 133 1.15 -9.83 -20.22
N THR A 134 1.21 -9.12 -21.34
CA THR A 134 0.70 -7.75 -21.47
C THR A 134 -0.77 -7.70 -21.89
N ASP A 135 -1.30 -8.77 -22.46
CA ASP A 135 -2.71 -8.93 -22.77
C ASP A 135 -3.50 -9.22 -21.48
N PRO A 136 -4.54 -8.43 -21.15
CA PRO A 136 -5.33 -8.62 -19.93
C PRO A 136 -5.96 -10.03 -19.80
N GLU A 137 -6.44 -10.62 -20.88
CA GLU A 137 -7.06 -11.96 -20.85
C GLU A 137 -6.04 -13.05 -20.50
N ALA A 138 -4.86 -12.99 -21.09
CA ALA A 138 -3.77 -13.91 -20.80
C ALA A 138 -3.31 -13.76 -19.34
N PHE A 139 -3.15 -12.52 -18.87
CA PHE A 139 -2.77 -12.22 -17.48
C PHE A 139 -3.80 -12.74 -16.48
N ILE A 140 -5.09 -12.41 -16.67
CA ILE A 140 -6.19 -12.86 -15.82
C ILE A 140 -6.26 -14.39 -15.78
N SER A 141 -6.12 -15.06 -16.93
CA SER A 141 -6.14 -16.52 -17.02
C SER A 141 -4.99 -17.15 -16.23
N ALA A 142 -3.78 -16.59 -16.31
CA ALA A 142 -2.62 -17.07 -15.56
C ALA A 142 -2.84 -16.89 -14.04
N VAL A 143 -3.28 -15.71 -13.61
CA VAL A 143 -3.54 -15.43 -12.18
C VAL A 143 -4.61 -16.35 -11.61
N LYS A 144 -5.71 -16.59 -12.36
CA LYS A 144 -6.76 -17.52 -11.95
C LYS A 144 -6.24 -18.95 -11.80
N ALA A 145 -5.39 -19.40 -12.72
CA ALA A 145 -4.84 -20.76 -12.68
C ALA A 145 -3.97 -21.03 -11.46
N ILE A 146 -3.23 -20.02 -10.95
CA ILE A 146 -2.35 -20.14 -9.78
C ILE A 146 -3.03 -19.73 -8.47
N SER A 147 -4.19 -19.10 -8.50
CA SER A 147 -4.89 -18.56 -7.33
C SER A 147 -5.17 -19.57 -6.21
N PRO A 148 -5.35 -20.89 -6.45
CA PRO A 148 -5.54 -21.87 -5.38
C PRO A 148 -4.40 -21.92 -4.37
N THR A 149 -3.18 -21.49 -4.75
CA THR A 149 -2.00 -21.47 -3.90
C THR A 149 -2.11 -20.43 -2.79
N PHE A 150 -2.80 -19.31 -3.04
CA PHE A 150 -2.75 -18.11 -2.22
C PHE A 150 -4.01 -17.90 -1.36
N GLY A 151 -3.81 -17.27 -0.19
CA GLY A 151 -4.91 -16.76 0.63
C GLY A 151 -5.41 -15.40 0.17
N ALA A 152 -4.55 -14.61 -0.51
CA ALA A 152 -4.88 -13.32 -1.13
C ALA A 152 -3.89 -12.99 -2.25
N ILE A 153 -4.24 -12.01 -3.09
CA ILE A 153 -3.42 -11.55 -4.23
C ILE A 153 -3.24 -10.04 -4.15
N ASN A 154 -1.98 -9.61 -4.15
CA ASN A 154 -1.57 -8.23 -4.39
C ASN A 154 -1.17 -8.07 -5.85
N LEU A 155 -1.89 -7.23 -6.60
CA LEU A 155 -1.48 -6.81 -7.94
C LEU A 155 -0.56 -5.58 -7.80
N GLU A 156 0.54 -5.56 -8.57
CA GLU A 156 1.58 -4.54 -8.47
C GLU A 156 2.09 -4.13 -9.84
N ASP A 157 2.36 -2.82 -10.02
CA ASP A 157 3.05 -2.27 -11.20
C ASP A 157 2.41 -2.65 -12.56
N ILE A 158 1.07 -2.71 -12.61
CA ILE A 158 0.28 -2.95 -13.82
C ILE A 158 -0.24 -1.61 -14.33
N LYS A 159 0.05 -1.30 -15.60
CA LYS A 159 -0.32 0.00 -16.19
C LYS A 159 -1.83 0.20 -16.32
N ALA A 160 -2.24 1.46 -16.24
CA ALA A 160 -3.59 1.88 -16.63
C ALA A 160 -3.68 2.07 -18.18
N PRO A 161 -4.85 1.78 -18.79
CA PRO A 161 -6.13 1.45 -18.16
C PRO A 161 -6.32 -0.03 -17.83
N GLU A 162 -5.43 -0.93 -18.28
CA GLU A 162 -5.56 -2.39 -18.19
C GLU A 162 -5.72 -2.87 -16.72
N CYS A 163 -5.02 -2.23 -15.77
CA CYS A 163 -5.07 -2.59 -14.34
C CYS A 163 -6.50 -2.53 -13.77
N PHE A 164 -7.36 -1.61 -14.23
CA PHE A 164 -8.74 -1.49 -13.76
C PHE A 164 -9.58 -2.73 -14.12
N GLU A 165 -9.47 -3.16 -15.37
CA GLU A 165 -10.19 -4.33 -15.86
C GLU A 165 -9.67 -5.63 -15.24
N ILE A 166 -8.35 -5.77 -15.14
CA ILE A 166 -7.68 -6.92 -14.50
C ILE A 166 -8.15 -7.06 -13.06
N GLU A 167 -8.07 -6.00 -12.27
CA GLU A 167 -8.48 -6.04 -10.86
C GLU A 167 -9.97 -6.31 -10.72
N ARG A 168 -10.81 -5.58 -11.44
CA ARG A 168 -12.28 -5.74 -11.41
C ARG A 168 -12.69 -7.18 -11.67
N ARG A 169 -12.11 -7.81 -12.68
CA ARG A 169 -12.44 -9.18 -13.06
C ARG A 169 -11.91 -10.19 -12.04
N LEU A 170 -10.66 -10.05 -11.60
CA LEU A 170 -10.11 -10.96 -10.60
C LEU A 170 -10.88 -10.86 -9.27
N LYS A 171 -11.27 -9.67 -8.83
CA LYS A 171 -12.16 -9.49 -7.67
C LYS A 171 -13.52 -10.19 -7.82
N ALA A 172 -14.08 -10.17 -9.02
CA ALA A 172 -15.38 -10.81 -9.28
C ALA A 172 -15.30 -12.33 -9.45
N GLU A 173 -14.19 -12.85 -9.96
CA GLU A 173 -14.05 -14.23 -10.37
C GLU A 173 -13.29 -15.12 -9.37
N LEU A 174 -12.57 -14.53 -8.40
CA LEU A 174 -11.81 -15.27 -7.39
C LEU A 174 -12.48 -15.24 -6.02
N PRO A 175 -12.44 -16.36 -5.26
CA PRO A 175 -13.02 -16.44 -3.93
C PRO A 175 -12.07 -15.99 -2.81
N ILE A 176 -11.00 -15.27 -3.14
CA ILE A 176 -9.99 -14.75 -2.22
C ILE A 176 -9.80 -13.25 -2.46
N PRO A 177 -9.31 -12.49 -1.47
CA PRO A 177 -9.05 -11.07 -1.63
C PRO A 177 -8.06 -10.77 -2.76
N VAL A 178 -8.39 -9.79 -3.60
CA VAL A 178 -7.51 -9.23 -4.62
C VAL A 178 -7.48 -7.72 -4.42
N MET A 179 -6.31 -7.11 -4.40
CA MET A 179 -6.14 -5.66 -4.32
C MET A 179 -4.95 -5.21 -5.16
N HIS A 180 -5.12 -4.14 -5.92
CA HIS A 180 -4.02 -3.48 -6.64
C HIS A 180 -3.45 -2.37 -5.77
N ASP A 181 -2.24 -2.55 -5.23
CA ASP A 181 -1.68 -1.63 -4.24
C ASP A 181 -1.42 -0.23 -4.77
N ASP A 182 -0.98 -0.08 -6.02
CA ASP A 182 -0.77 1.24 -6.63
C ASP A 182 -2.06 2.07 -6.68
N GLN A 183 -3.22 1.42 -6.75
CA GLN A 183 -4.51 2.09 -6.67
C GLN A 183 -4.90 2.34 -5.21
N HIS A 184 -5.13 1.28 -4.46
CA HIS A 184 -5.79 1.32 -3.16
C HIS A 184 -4.83 1.67 -2.02
N GLY A 185 -3.57 1.21 -2.05
CA GLY A 185 -2.57 1.58 -1.04
C GLY A 185 -2.32 3.08 -1.02
N THR A 186 -2.12 3.68 -2.21
CA THR A 186 -1.95 5.14 -2.35
C THR A 186 -3.20 5.91 -1.90
N ALA A 187 -4.39 5.42 -2.24
CA ALA A 187 -5.64 6.04 -1.82
C ALA A 187 -5.80 6.01 -0.28
N ILE A 188 -5.59 4.86 0.35
CA ILE A 188 -5.71 4.66 1.80
C ILE A 188 -4.76 5.61 2.56
N ILE A 189 -3.48 5.60 2.20
CA ILE A 189 -2.50 6.40 2.95
C ILE A 189 -2.66 7.90 2.69
N SER A 190 -2.96 8.32 1.46
CA SER A 190 -3.24 9.73 1.16
C SER A 190 -4.55 10.18 1.81
N GLY A 191 -5.56 9.31 1.87
CA GLY A 191 -6.81 9.55 2.59
C GLY A 191 -6.59 9.77 4.09
N ALA A 192 -5.74 8.95 4.73
CA ALA A 192 -5.36 9.12 6.14
C ALA A 192 -4.66 10.47 6.37
N GLY A 193 -3.72 10.81 5.50
CA GLY A 193 -3.04 12.11 5.53
C GLY A 193 -4.03 13.27 5.34
N LEU A 194 -4.99 13.13 4.41
CA LEU A 194 -5.99 14.15 4.12
C LEU A 194 -6.89 14.42 5.33
N VAL A 195 -7.40 13.36 5.98
CA VAL A 195 -8.23 13.50 7.20
C VAL A 195 -7.51 14.32 8.27
N ASN A 196 -6.27 14.01 8.54
CA ASN A 196 -5.48 14.68 9.57
C ASN A 196 -5.05 16.10 9.16
N ALA A 197 -4.65 16.29 7.90
CA ALA A 197 -4.30 17.61 7.38
C ALA A 197 -5.49 18.57 7.39
N LEU A 198 -6.69 18.09 7.05
CA LEU A 198 -7.93 18.88 7.13
C LEU A 198 -8.24 19.31 8.56
N GLU A 199 -8.08 18.42 9.55
CA GLU A 199 -8.25 18.76 10.96
C GLU A 199 -7.29 19.87 11.39
N LEU A 200 -5.99 19.72 11.05
CA LEU A 200 -4.97 20.74 11.35
C LEU A 200 -5.26 22.07 10.64
N ALA A 201 -5.77 22.02 9.41
CA ALA A 201 -6.16 23.22 8.66
C ALA A 201 -7.48 23.82 9.15
N GLY A 202 -8.26 23.11 10.00
CA GLY A 202 -9.59 23.53 10.43
C GLY A 202 -10.61 23.57 9.29
N LYS A 203 -10.50 22.63 8.34
CA LYS A 203 -11.35 22.53 7.15
C LYS A 203 -12.21 21.27 7.18
N SER A 204 -13.40 21.34 6.59
CA SER A 204 -14.30 20.20 6.45
C SER A 204 -14.13 19.56 5.07
N ILE A 205 -14.04 18.21 5.01
CA ILE A 205 -13.86 17.48 3.76
C ILE A 205 -14.99 17.72 2.74
N GLY A 206 -16.21 17.98 3.21
CA GLY A 206 -17.35 18.26 2.34
C GLY A 206 -17.33 19.66 1.70
N ASP A 207 -16.47 20.56 2.20
CA ASP A 207 -16.45 21.95 1.74
C ASP A 207 -15.18 22.32 0.95
N VAL A 208 -14.14 21.48 1.03
CA VAL A 208 -12.85 21.75 0.35
C VAL A 208 -12.90 21.46 -1.13
N ARG A 209 -12.16 22.28 -1.90
CA ARG A 209 -11.89 22.05 -3.31
C ARG A 209 -10.57 21.31 -3.45
N ILE A 210 -10.62 20.16 -4.12
CA ILE A 210 -9.50 19.24 -4.30
C ILE A 210 -9.07 19.24 -5.76
N VAL A 211 -7.80 19.50 -6.02
CA VAL A 211 -7.21 19.41 -7.37
C VAL A 211 -6.25 18.21 -7.41
N ILE A 212 -6.48 17.31 -8.35
CA ILE A 212 -5.65 16.11 -8.54
C ILE A 212 -4.90 16.23 -9.88
N SER A 213 -3.58 16.30 -9.82
CA SER A 213 -2.73 16.25 -11.01
C SER A 213 -2.36 14.82 -11.36
N GLY A 214 -2.89 14.31 -12.44
CA GLY A 214 -2.85 12.92 -12.85
C GLY A 214 -4.26 12.36 -13.03
N ALA A 215 -4.40 11.36 -13.90
CA ALA A 215 -5.64 10.63 -14.12
C ALA A 215 -5.36 9.13 -14.42
N GLY A 216 -4.32 8.61 -13.79
CA GLY A 216 -3.96 7.21 -13.78
C GLY A 216 -4.64 6.44 -12.65
N ALA A 217 -4.16 5.21 -12.41
CA ALA A 217 -4.71 4.27 -11.45
C ALA A 217 -4.82 4.88 -10.03
N ALA A 218 -3.73 5.41 -9.49
CA ALA A 218 -3.70 6.02 -8.17
C ALA A 218 -4.63 7.24 -8.06
N ALA A 219 -4.65 8.11 -9.07
CA ALA A 219 -5.44 9.34 -9.04
C ALA A 219 -6.95 9.06 -8.98
N ILE A 220 -7.44 8.13 -9.78
CA ILE A 220 -8.85 7.70 -9.77
C ILE A 220 -9.21 7.05 -8.43
N ALA A 221 -8.35 6.17 -7.90
CA ALA A 221 -8.58 5.52 -6.61
C ALA A 221 -8.60 6.54 -5.45
N CYS A 222 -7.68 7.50 -5.43
CA CYS A 222 -7.67 8.59 -4.45
C CYS A 222 -8.97 9.40 -4.51
N ALA A 223 -9.40 9.82 -5.70
CA ALA A 223 -10.64 10.59 -5.86
C ALA A 223 -11.87 9.85 -5.33
N ARG A 224 -11.98 8.55 -5.65
CA ARG A 224 -13.07 7.68 -5.14
C ARG A 224 -13.04 7.56 -3.63
N LEU A 225 -11.87 7.31 -3.03
CA LEU A 225 -11.74 7.20 -1.58
C LEU A 225 -12.03 8.54 -0.89
N TYR A 226 -11.63 9.67 -1.46
CA TYR A 226 -11.95 10.98 -0.90
C TYR A 226 -13.45 11.25 -0.93
N CYS A 227 -14.16 10.85 -1.99
CA CYS A 227 -15.63 10.87 -2.01
C CYS A 227 -16.23 9.98 -0.92
N ALA A 228 -15.71 8.76 -0.72
CA ALA A 228 -16.16 7.86 0.33
C ALA A 228 -15.86 8.40 1.75
N LEU A 229 -14.84 9.24 1.92
CA LEU A 229 -14.55 9.98 3.16
C LEU A 229 -15.46 11.20 3.35
N GLY A 230 -16.19 11.64 2.33
CA GLY A 230 -17.17 12.74 2.40
C GLY A 230 -16.86 13.95 1.50
N ALA A 231 -15.83 13.90 0.66
CA ALA A 231 -15.60 14.95 -0.33
C ALA A 231 -16.74 14.96 -1.36
N LYS A 232 -17.18 16.14 -1.75
CA LYS A 232 -18.17 16.26 -2.81
C LYS A 232 -17.52 16.02 -4.16
N HIS A 233 -18.13 15.16 -4.96
CA HIS A 233 -17.63 14.80 -6.27
C HIS A 233 -17.37 16.02 -7.18
N GLU A 234 -18.29 16.98 -7.17
CA GLU A 234 -18.21 18.23 -7.93
C GLU A 234 -17.09 19.19 -7.44
N HIS A 235 -16.55 18.96 -6.25
CA HIS A 235 -15.41 19.73 -5.72
C HIS A 235 -14.05 19.12 -6.10
N ILE A 236 -14.02 17.96 -6.77
CA ILE A 236 -12.79 17.32 -7.25
C ILE A 236 -12.55 17.70 -8.70
N VAL A 237 -11.42 18.36 -8.98
CA VAL A 237 -10.97 18.70 -10.32
C VAL A 237 -9.73 17.91 -10.66
N MET A 238 -9.78 17.12 -11.72
CA MET A 238 -8.65 16.31 -12.18
C MET A 238 -8.01 16.89 -13.43
N THR A 239 -6.69 16.70 -13.56
CA THR A 239 -5.95 17.06 -14.77
C THR A 239 -5.19 15.87 -15.33
N ASP A 240 -4.98 15.85 -16.63
CA ASP A 240 -4.05 14.93 -17.30
C ASP A 240 -3.04 15.70 -18.18
N SER A 241 -2.29 15.02 -19.03
CA SER A 241 -1.29 15.64 -19.91
C SER A 241 -1.86 16.66 -20.92
N LYS A 242 -3.19 16.73 -21.06
CA LYS A 242 -3.89 17.68 -21.95
C LYS A 242 -4.60 18.80 -21.18
N GLY A 243 -4.41 18.88 -19.86
CA GLY A 243 -5.03 19.87 -18.98
C GLY A 243 -6.20 19.31 -18.17
N VAL A 244 -7.13 20.20 -17.78
CA VAL A 244 -8.29 19.82 -16.96
C VAL A 244 -9.19 18.82 -17.70
N ILE A 245 -9.65 17.80 -16.97
CA ILE A 245 -10.58 16.81 -17.48
C ILE A 245 -11.99 17.41 -17.43
N ARG A 246 -12.47 17.90 -18.57
CA ARG A 246 -13.77 18.57 -18.75
C ARG A 246 -14.77 17.66 -19.45
N ALA A 247 -16.04 17.83 -19.17
CA ALA A 247 -17.12 17.04 -19.76
C ALA A 247 -17.21 17.15 -21.28
N SER A 248 -16.78 18.29 -21.86
CA SER A 248 -16.74 18.52 -23.31
C SER A 248 -15.65 17.74 -24.04
N ARG A 249 -14.65 17.19 -23.34
CA ARG A 249 -13.56 16.43 -23.97
C ARG A 249 -14.06 15.09 -24.51
N THR A 250 -13.69 14.77 -25.75
CA THR A 250 -14.10 13.56 -26.47
C THR A 250 -13.08 12.41 -26.36
N ASP A 251 -11.89 12.69 -25.83
CA ASP A 251 -10.76 11.76 -25.73
C ASP A 251 -10.67 11.05 -24.37
N LEU A 252 -11.72 11.13 -23.55
CA LEU A 252 -11.75 10.54 -22.22
C LEU A 252 -12.19 9.08 -22.27
N ASN A 253 -11.44 8.19 -21.58
CA ASN A 253 -11.92 6.87 -21.23
C ASN A 253 -12.98 6.94 -20.11
N GLU A 254 -13.62 5.82 -19.81
CA GLU A 254 -14.70 5.73 -18.83
C GLU A 254 -14.24 6.21 -17.43
N MET A 255 -13.06 5.81 -16.97
CA MET A 255 -12.54 6.17 -15.66
C MET A 255 -12.30 7.68 -15.52
N LYS A 256 -11.73 8.32 -16.55
CA LYS A 256 -11.55 9.77 -16.57
C LYS A 256 -12.87 10.52 -16.67
N ARG A 257 -13.83 9.96 -17.39
CA ARG A 257 -15.16 10.59 -17.56
C ARG A 257 -15.93 10.68 -16.25
N GLU A 258 -15.70 9.74 -15.33
CA GLU A 258 -16.29 9.76 -13.99
C GLU A 258 -16.03 11.09 -13.25
N PHE A 259 -14.80 11.64 -13.39
CA PHE A 259 -14.40 12.88 -12.72
C PHE A 259 -14.26 14.08 -13.67
N ALA A 260 -14.95 14.05 -14.79
CA ALA A 260 -14.95 15.18 -15.71
C ALA A 260 -15.78 16.34 -15.15
N THR A 261 -15.13 17.49 -14.93
CA THR A 261 -15.83 18.70 -14.47
C THR A 261 -16.71 19.31 -15.54
N THR A 262 -17.83 19.89 -15.12
CA THR A 262 -18.72 20.70 -15.98
C THR A 262 -18.26 22.16 -16.09
N ASP A 263 -17.27 22.58 -15.30
CA ASP A 263 -16.68 23.93 -15.42
C ASP A 263 -15.76 23.99 -16.63
N GLU A 264 -16.31 24.48 -17.74
CA GLU A 264 -15.59 24.62 -18.99
C GLU A 264 -14.59 25.82 -19.01
N GLY A 265 -14.62 26.69 -17.98
CA GLY A 265 -13.68 27.79 -17.80
C GLY A 265 -12.30 27.32 -17.31
N LEU A 266 -12.20 26.17 -16.70
CA LEU A 266 -10.95 25.60 -16.22
C LEU A 266 -10.26 24.77 -17.32
N THR A 267 -9.07 25.17 -17.74
CA THR A 267 -8.33 24.47 -18.82
C THR A 267 -6.99 23.94 -18.38
N THR A 268 -6.31 24.62 -17.45
CA THR A 268 -4.95 24.32 -17.00
C THR A 268 -4.92 23.94 -15.50
N LEU A 269 -3.85 23.28 -15.09
CA LEU A 269 -3.57 23.02 -13.67
C LEU A 269 -3.47 24.33 -12.87
N GLN A 270 -2.83 25.36 -13.45
CA GLN A 270 -2.68 26.66 -12.80
C GLN A 270 -4.04 27.29 -12.48
N GLU A 271 -4.96 27.30 -13.44
CA GLU A 271 -6.32 27.81 -13.22
C GLU A 271 -7.09 26.99 -12.18
N ALA A 272 -6.93 25.67 -12.20
CA ALA A 272 -7.57 24.77 -11.25
C ALA A 272 -7.10 25.03 -9.80
N LEU A 273 -5.83 25.41 -9.60
CA LEU A 273 -5.25 25.65 -8.29
C LEU A 273 -5.70 26.96 -7.63
N VAL A 274 -6.22 27.92 -8.40
CA VAL A 274 -6.69 29.19 -7.83
C VAL A 274 -7.84 28.92 -6.84
N GLY A 275 -7.60 29.25 -5.56
CA GLY A 275 -8.57 29.02 -4.48
C GLY A 275 -8.80 27.55 -4.12
N ALA A 276 -7.95 26.62 -4.59
CA ALA A 276 -8.01 25.22 -4.17
C ALA A 276 -7.49 25.04 -2.73
N ASP A 277 -8.16 24.21 -1.94
CA ASP A 277 -7.75 23.87 -0.58
C ASP A 277 -6.71 22.77 -0.55
N VAL A 278 -6.82 21.81 -1.47
CA VAL A 278 -6.02 20.59 -1.50
C VAL A 278 -5.47 20.38 -2.91
N PHE A 279 -4.17 20.12 -3.00
CA PHE A 279 -3.50 19.61 -4.20
C PHE A 279 -2.97 18.21 -3.95
N VAL A 280 -3.24 17.29 -4.87
CA VAL A 280 -2.70 15.92 -4.86
C VAL A 280 -2.00 15.67 -6.19
N GLY A 281 -0.68 15.57 -6.14
CA GLY A 281 0.18 15.31 -7.28
C GLY A 281 0.44 13.81 -7.45
N LEU A 282 0.01 13.27 -8.59
CA LEU A 282 0.16 11.86 -8.97
C LEU A 282 0.57 11.76 -10.45
N SER A 283 1.45 12.66 -10.90
CA SER A 283 1.81 12.79 -12.32
C SER A 283 3.31 12.90 -12.54
N LYS A 284 3.82 14.11 -12.70
CA LYS A 284 5.23 14.39 -13.00
C LYS A 284 5.81 15.43 -12.05
N GLY A 285 7.09 15.30 -11.77
CA GLY A 285 7.82 16.28 -10.99
C GLY A 285 7.87 17.67 -11.65
N GLY A 286 7.91 18.72 -10.82
CA GLY A 286 8.08 20.09 -11.27
C GLY A 286 6.86 20.72 -11.95
N MET A 287 5.67 20.17 -11.78
CA MET A 287 4.43 20.68 -12.40
C MET A 287 3.82 21.87 -11.65
N VAL A 288 4.18 22.07 -10.38
CA VAL A 288 3.65 23.13 -9.51
C VAL A 288 4.78 24.05 -9.10
N THR A 289 4.53 25.36 -9.15
CA THR A 289 5.48 26.42 -8.75
C THR A 289 5.03 27.11 -7.47
N GLY A 290 5.96 27.77 -6.78
CA GLY A 290 5.62 28.57 -5.60
C GLY A 290 4.58 29.65 -5.88
N GLU A 291 4.57 30.24 -7.10
CA GLU A 291 3.53 31.22 -7.49
C GLU A 291 2.14 30.59 -7.60
N MET A 292 2.05 29.35 -8.07
CA MET A 292 0.77 28.61 -8.08
C MET A 292 0.31 28.31 -6.64
N VAL A 293 1.21 27.96 -5.73
CA VAL A 293 0.87 27.73 -4.33
C VAL A 293 0.30 28.98 -3.66
N LYS A 294 0.82 30.17 -3.96
CA LYS A 294 0.29 31.44 -3.44
C LYS A 294 -1.13 31.75 -3.88
N THR A 295 -1.62 31.13 -4.95
CA THR A 295 -3.02 31.33 -5.42
C THR A 295 -4.01 30.37 -4.77
N MET A 296 -3.54 29.36 -4.05
CA MET A 296 -4.39 28.44 -3.31
C MET A 296 -5.10 29.12 -2.13
N ALA A 297 -6.05 28.41 -1.53
CA ALA A 297 -6.74 28.89 -0.34
C ALA A 297 -5.80 28.96 0.88
N ASP A 298 -6.22 29.67 1.93
CA ASP A 298 -5.49 29.76 3.20
C ASP A 298 -5.21 28.36 3.78
N ARG A 299 -4.02 28.20 4.38
CA ARG A 299 -3.53 26.92 4.91
C ARG A 299 -3.76 25.75 3.93
N PRO A 300 -3.14 25.81 2.74
CA PRO A 300 -3.33 24.80 1.72
C PRO A 300 -2.70 23.47 2.14
N ILE A 301 -3.25 22.38 1.62
CA ILE A 301 -2.74 21.03 1.80
C ILE A 301 -2.13 20.58 0.47
N ILE A 302 -0.88 20.14 0.49
CA ILE A 302 -0.15 19.73 -0.72
C ILE A 302 0.43 18.33 -0.53
N PHE A 303 -0.03 17.37 -1.32
CA PHE A 303 0.54 16.03 -1.43
C PHE A 303 1.25 15.92 -2.77
N ALA A 304 2.58 16.07 -2.77
CA ALA A 304 3.42 16.01 -3.98
C ALA A 304 4.08 14.61 -4.05
N LEU A 305 3.40 13.67 -4.72
CA LEU A 305 3.69 12.24 -4.62
C LEU A 305 4.43 11.66 -5.82
N ALA A 306 4.74 12.45 -6.85
CA ALA A 306 5.53 11.98 -7.99
C ALA A 306 6.94 11.55 -7.56
N ASN A 307 7.39 10.43 -8.10
CA ASN A 307 8.70 9.85 -7.85
C ASN A 307 9.53 9.77 -9.15
N PRO A 308 10.86 10.04 -9.11
CA PRO A 308 11.67 10.39 -7.94
C PRO A 308 11.63 11.88 -7.56
N THR A 309 11.08 12.74 -8.44
CA THR A 309 10.98 14.19 -8.22
C THR A 309 9.53 14.55 -7.96
N PRO A 310 9.20 15.21 -6.82
CA PRO A 310 7.84 15.64 -6.52
C PRO A 310 7.38 16.77 -7.45
N GLU A 311 6.08 17.02 -7.54
CA GLU A 311 5.47 18.09 -8.34
C GLU A 311 5.94 19.49 -7.93
N ILE A 312 6.25 19.66 -6.64
CA ILE A 312 6.92 20.83 -6.06
C ILE A 312 7.82 20.35 -4.93
N SER A 313 8.99 20.97 -4.74
CA SER A 313 9.85 20.65 -3.60
C SER A 313 9.25 21.14 -2.29
N TYR A 314 9.61 20.46 -1.19
CA TYR A 314 9.17 20.83 0.15
C TYR A 314 9.60 22.28 0.49
N GLU A 315 10.83 22.63 0.18
CA GLU A 315 11.42 23.93 0.43
C GLU A 315 10.70 25.04 -0.35
N GLU A 316 10.40 24.81 -1.61
CA GLU A 316 9.71 25.78 -2.45
C GLU A 316 8.26 26.01 -1.99
N ALA A 317 7.54 24.95 -1.63
CA ALA A 317 6.19 25.06 -1.11
C ALA A 317 6.15 25.83 0.22
N LYS A 318 7.05 25.51 1.16
CA LYS A 318 7.16 26.21 2.45
C LYS A 318 7.62 27.67 2.30
N ALA A 319 8.49 27.96 1.34
CA ALA A 319 8.90 29.34 1.04
C ALA A 319 7.74 30.17 0.44
N ALA A 320 6.88 29.54 -0.36
CA ALA A 320 5.72 30.19 -0.95
C ALA A 320 4.59 30.42 0.06
N CYS A 321 4.34 29.42 0.93
CA CYS A 321 3.33 29.44 1.99
C CYS A 321 3.85 28.71 3.24
N PRO A 322 4.33 29.43 4.27
CA PRO A 322 4.86 28.79 5.51
C PRO A 322 3.85 27.90 6.24
N GLU A 323 2.56 28.18 6.13
CA GLU A 323 1.47 27.42 6.77
C GLU A 323 1.01 26.19 5.96
N VAL A 324 1.62 25.92 4.81
CA VAL A 324 1.25 24.74 3.99
C VAL A 324 1.44 23.45 4.78
N LEU A 325 0.42 22.58 4.73
CA LEU A 325 0.51 21.23 5.24
C LEU A 325 0.96 20.31 4.09
N MET A 326 2.19 19.80 4.18
CA MET A 326 2.82 19.12 3.05
C MET A 326 3.19 17.67 3.35
N SER A 327 2.94 16.82 2.37
CA SER A 327 3.43 15.44 2.28
C SER A 327 4.13 15.19 0.95
N THR A 328 5.06 14.25 0.96
CA THR A 328 5.71 13.74 -0.25
C THR A 328 5.79 12.21 -0.20
N GLY A 329 6.15 11.56 -1.32
CA GLY A 329 6.49 10.14 -1.35
C GLY A 329 7.88 9.82 -0.78
N ARG A 330 8.68 10.80 -0.42
CA ARG A 330 10.09 10.65 -0.03
C ARG A 330 10.24 10.41 1.48
N THR A 331 11.21 9.58 1.84
CA THR A 331 11.54 9.22 3.23
C THR A 331 12.28 10.32 4.00
N ASP A 332 12.93 11.24 3.27
CA ASP A 332 13.77 12.30 3.83
C ASP A 332 12.99 13.57 4.19
N TYR A 333 11.66 13.57 3.99
CA TYR A 333 10.76 14.67 4.37
C TYR A 333 9.72 14.25 5.41
N PRO A 334 9.16 15.22 6.15
CA PRO A 334 8.02 14.98 7.04
C PRO A 334 6.80 14.39 6.29
N ASN A 335 5.95 13.68 7.03
CA ASN A 335 4.64 13.19 6.52
C ASN A 335 4.76 12.40 5.22
N GLN A 336 5.67 11.41 5.17
CA GLN A 336 5.80 10.56 4.00
C GLN A 336 4.50 9.80 3.72
N ILE A 337 3.97 9.92 2.51
CA ILE A 337 2.92 9.05 1.98
C ILE A 337 3.59 7.85 1.32
N ASN A 338 3.45 6.68 1.95
CA ASN A 338 4.03 5.42 1.48
C ASN A 338 3.04 4.29 1.72
N ASN A 339 2.75 3.51 0.69
CA ASN A 339 1.80 2.40 0.72
C ASN A 339 2.12 1.35 1.78
N VAL A 340 3.37 1.26 2.25
CA VAL A 340 3.79 0.37 3.34
C VAL A 340 3.04 0.60 4.65
N LEU A 341 2.45 1.77 4.83
CA LEU A 341 1.59 2.07 5.97
C LEU A 341 0.18 1.47 5.85
N ALA A 342 -0.18 0.94 4.69
CA ALA A 342 -1.50 0.42 4.39
C ALA A 342 -1.50 -1.08 4.04
N PHE A 343 -0.83 -1.47 2.92
CA PHE A 343 -1.02 -2.79 2.33
C PHE A 343 -0.68 -3.97 3.25
N PRO A 344 0.40 -3.97 4.07
CA PRO A 344 0.70 -5.14 4.88
C PRO A 344 -0.41 -5.46 5.87
N TYR A 345 -1.00 -4.43 6.42
CA TYR A 345 -1.98 -4.53 7.50
C TYR A 345 -3.39 -4.80 6.99
N ILE A 346 -3.77 -4.24 5.83
CA ILE A 346 -5.07 -4.57 5.23
C ILE A 346 -5.11 -6.03 4.77
N PHE A 347 -4.01 -6.54 4.21
CA PHE A 347 -3.90 -7.95 3.88
C PHE A 347 -3.87 -8.83 5.13
N ARG A 348 -3.24 -8.39 6.22
CA ARG A 348 -3.23 -9.13 7.50
C ARG A 348 -4.66 -9.30 8.04
N GLY A 349 -5.42 -8.23 8.16
CA GLY A 349 -6.81 -8.30 8.60
C GLY A 349 -7.71 -9.16 7.68
N ALA A 350 -7.48 -9.08 6.36
CA ALA A 350 -8.21 -9.87 5.39
C ALA A 350 -7.87 -11.38 5.47
N LEU A 351 -6.60 -11.74 5.64
CA LEU A 351 -6.17 -13.14 5.78
C LEU A 351 -6.68 -13.75 7.08
N ASP A 352 -6.60 -13.05 8.21
CA ASP A 352 -6.99 -13.56 9.53
C ASP A 352 -8.50 -13.81 9.64
N THR A 353 -9.28 -13.09 8.88
CA THR A 353 -10.72 -13.30 8.75
C THR A 353 -11.12 -14.22 7.60
N HIS A 354 -10.14 -14.78 6.88
CA HIS A 354 -10.36 -15.55 5.63
C HIS A 354 -11.35 -14.81 4.70
N ALA A 355 -11.20 -13.51 4.56
CA ALA A 355 -12.10 -12.67 3.79
C ALA A 355 -12.20 -13.14 2.33
N THR A 356 -13.35 -12.90 1.71
CA THR A 356 -13.57 -13.17 0.29
C THR A 356 -13.11 -12.03 -0.61
N ALA A 357 -13.01 -10.83 -0.03
CA ALA A 357 -12.62 -9.62 -0.74
C ALA A 357 -11.98 -8.62 0.23
N ILE A 358 -11.19 -7.70 -0.28
CA ILE A 358 -10.91 -6.40 0.34
C ILE A 358 -11.89 -5.42 -0.30
N ASN A 359 -12.81 -4.85 0.51
CA ASN A 359 -13.87 -3.96 0.06
C ASN A 359 -13.66 -2.51 0.57
N GLY A 360 -14.53 -1.60 0.15
CA GLY A 360 -14.44 -0.18 0.51
C GLY A 360 -14.55 0.10 2.01
N GLU A 361 -15.32 -0.71 2.75
CA GLU A 361 -15.46 -0.60 4.20
C GLU A 361 -14.13 -0.92 4.90
N MET A 362 -13.40 -1.94 4.42
CA MET A 362 -12.07 -2.29 4.93
C MET A 362 -11.03 -1.22 4.58
N GLU A 363 -11.07 -0.63 3.38
CA GLU A 363 -10.21 0.47 2.98
C GLU A 363 -10.45 1.72 3.83
N LEU A 364 -11.70 2.09 4.08
CA LEU A 364 -12.07 3.20 4.96
C LEU A 364 -11.66 2.94 6.42
N ALA A 365 -11.80 1.71 6.90
CA ALA A 365 -11.37 1.33 8.25
C ALA A 365 -9.84 1.46 8.40
N ALA A 366 -9.06 0.98 7.42
CA ALA A 366 -7.61 1.15 7.39
C ALA A 366 -7.22 2.63 7.38
N THR A 367 -7.84 3.43 6.52
CA THR A 367 -7.61 4.88 6.40
C THR A 367 -7.82 5.59 7.75
N ARG A 368 -8.94 5.31 8.41
CA ARG A 368 -9.28 5.93 9.71
C ARG A 368 -8.36 5.46 10.83
N ALA A 369 -7.97 4.18 10.85
CA ALA A 369 -7.05 3.64 11.85
C ALA A 369 -5.67 4.28 11.73
N ILE A 370 -5.13 4.41 10.52
CA ILE A 370 -3.85 5.09 10.26
C ILE A 370 -3.93 6.56 10.71
N ALA A 371 -5.00 7.26 10.36
CA ALA A 371 -5.20 8.65 10.76
C ALA A 371 -5.29 8.81 12.29
N ALA A 372 -6.01 7.92 12.96
CA ALA A 372 -6.15 7.92 14.42
C ALA A 372 -4.82 7.65 15.14
N LEU A 373 -4.00 6.73 14.62
CA LEU A 373 -2.71 6.39 15.22
C LEU A 373 -1.75 7.58 15.25
N ALA A 374 -1.75 8.43 14.23
CA ALA A 374 -0.90 9.63 14.21
C ALA A 374 -1.18 10.61 15.36
N LYS A 375 -2.38 10.55 15.96
CA LYS A 375 -2.81 11.42 17.07
C LYS A 375 -2.46 10.87 18.44
N GLN A 376 -2.06 9.60 18.51
CA GLN A 376 -1.64 8.98 19.77
C GLN A 376 -0.21 9.42 20.15
N PRO A 377 0.17 9.41 21.43
CA PRO A 377 1.55 9.66 21.83
C PRO A 377 2.53 8.76 21.08
N VAL A 378 3.57 9.35 20.50
CA VAL A 378 4.55 8.62 19.68
C VAL A 378 5.55 7.91 20.61
N PRO A 379 5.78 6.60 20.46
CA PRO A 379 6.73 5.87 21.29
C PRO A 379 8.18 6.31 21.07
N ASP A 380 8.98 6.25 22.12
CA ASP A 380 10.40 6.68 22.11
C ASP A 380 11.23 6.00 21.02
N TYR A 381 10.99 4.70 20.76
CA TYR A 381 11.72 3.98 19.73
C TYR A 381 11.45 4.53 18.31
N VAL A 382 10.26 5.05 18.07
CA VAL A 382 9.93 5.71 16.78
C VAL A 382 10.70 7.04 16.68
N CYS A 383 10.69 7.84 17.74
CA CYS A 383 11.46 9.09 17.79
C CYS A 383 12.95 8.83 17.57
N GLN A 384 13.52 7.84 18.24
CA GLN A 384 14.93 7.45 18.09
C GLN A 384 15.28 6.99 16.67
N ALA A 385 14.41 6.20 16.03
CA ALA A 385 14.63 5.74 14.65
C ALA A 385 14.73 6.88 13.62
N TYR A 386 14.08 8.01 13.90
CA TYR A 386 14.13 9.21 13.05
C TYR A 386 15.08 10.30 13.58
N GLY A 387 15.84 10.02 14.63
CA GLY A 387 16.75 10.99 15.23
C GLY A 387 16.05 12.23 15.80
N ALA A 388 14.75 12.12 16.09
CA ALA A 388 13.94 13.19 16.65
C ALA A 388 13.93 13.11 18.19
N LYS A 389 13.94 14.26 18.85
CA LYS A 389 13.80 14.32 20.31
C LYS A 389 12.37 13.99 20.73
N GLU A 390 11.41 14.44 19.96
CA GLU A 390 9.98 14.25 20.16
C GLU A 390 9.28 14.34 18.81
N LEU A 391 8.26 13.52 18.60
CA LEU A 391 7.31 13.59 17.49
C LEU A 391 5.91 13.68 18.11
N ALA A 392 5.11 14.61 17.64
CA ALA A 392 3.75 14.80 18.11
C ALA A 392 2.85 15.24 16.95
N PHE A 393 1.57 14.94 17.04
CA PHE A 393 0.58 15.34 16.04
C PHE A 393 0.65 16.84 15.75
N GLY A 394 0.81 17.19 14.49
CA GLY A 394 0.99 18.56 14.03
C GLY A 394 1.44 18.65 12.57
N PRO A 395 1.77 19.85 12.08
CA PRO A 395 2.11 20.07 10.67
C PRO A 395 3.24 19.18 10.11
N GLU A 396 4.19 18.80 10.97
CA GLU A 396 5.35 17.97 10.60
C GLU A 396 5.16 16.47 10.95
N TYR A 397 4.03 16.12 11.60
CA TYR A 397 3.68 14.73 11.92
C TYR A 397 2.16 14.56 11.97
N PHE A 398 1.54 14.35 10.82
CA PHE A 398 0.13 13.97 10.71
C PHE A 398 -0.07 12.61 9.99
N ILE A 399 1.03 11.93 9.71
CA ILE A 399 1.08 10.55 9.21
C ILE A 399 2.05 9.77 10.09
N PRO A 400 1.68 8.57 10.60
CA PRO A 400 2.59 7.76 11.42
C PRO A 400 3.80 7.30 10.60
N LYS A 401 4.85 6.89 11.27
CA LYS A 401 6.08 6.41 10.63
C LYS A 401 6.02 4.90 10.38
N PRO A 402 6.59 4.37 9.28
CA PRO A 402 6.57 2.94 8.97
C PRO A 402 7.13 2.02 10.06
N VAL A 403 8.07 2.54 10.87
CA VAL A 403 8.66 1.79 11.98
C VAL A 403 7.76 1.70 13.22
N ASP A 404 6.59 2.30 13.20
CA ASP A 404 5.66 2.25 14.33
C ASP A 404 4.95 0.88 14.37
N HIS A 405 5.42 0.01 15.25
CA HIS A 405 4.93 -1.35 15.39
C HIS A 405 3.45 -1.45 15.77
N ARG A 406 2.83 -0.36 16.27
CA ARG A 406 1.40 -0.34 16.57
C ARG A 406 0.52 -0.42 15.32
N LEU A 407 1.07 -0.08 14.15
CA LEU A 407 0.34 -0.16 12.87
C LEU A 407 -0.26 -1.56 12.63
N ILE A 408 0.46 -2.63 12.95
CA ILE A 408 -0.07 -3.99 12.73
C ILE A 408 -1.31 -4.25 13.59
N VAL A 409 -1.33 -3.78 14.83
CA VAL A 409 -2.46 -4.00 15.73
C VAL A 409 -3.62 -3.09 15.35
N GLU A 410 -3.38 -1.79 15.25
CA GLU A 410 -4.43 -0.79 15.02
C GLU A 410 -5.11 -0.96 13.67
N VAL A 411 -4.32 -1.10 12.60
CA VAL A 411 -4.86 -1.18 11.24
C VAL A 411 -5.46 -2.56 10.96
N SER A 412 -4.74 -3.65 11.28
CA SER A 412 -5.25 -5.01 10.99
C SER A 412 -6.51 -5.32 11.79
N THR A 413 -6.60 -4.86 13.05
CA THR A 413 -7.81 -5.01 13.87
C THR A 413 -8.99 -4.25 13.28
N ALA A 414 -8.79 -3.01 12.85
CA ALA A 414 -9.84 -2.21 12.22
C ALA A 414 -10.35 -2.87 10.93
N VAL A 415 -9.42 -3.37 10.11
CA VAL A 415 -9.74 -4.08 8.86
C VAL A 415 -10.49 -5.39 9.12
N ALA A 416 -10.03 -6.19 10.10
CA ALA A 416 -10.70 -7.45 10.47
C ALA A 416 -12.13 -7.20 10.97
N ARG A 417 -12.35 -6.17 11.79
CA ARG A 417 -13.71 -5.75 12.20
C ARG A 417 -14.56 -5.38 11.00
N ALA A 418 -14.06 -4.54 10.12
CA ALA A 418 -14.78 -4.13 8.91
C ALA A 418 -15.10 -5.32 7.99
N ALA A 419 -14.20 -6.28 7.84
CA ALA A 419 -14.45 -7.51 7.08
C ALA A 419 -15.60 -8.34 7.67
N ILE A 420 -15.66 -8.46 9.01
CA ILE A 420 -16.73 -9.17 9.70
C ILE A 420 -18.07 -8.41 9.57
N GLU A 421 -18.07 -7.11 9.83
CA GLU A 421 -19.25 -6.24 9.80
C GLU A 421 -19.85 -6.13 8.40
N SER A 422 -19.02 -6.07 7.36
CA SER A 422 -19.47 -6.03 5.95
C SER A 422 -19.82 -7.40 5.36
N GLY A 423 -19.66 -8.48 6.14
CA GLY A 423 -20.09 -9.82 5.76
C GLY A 423 -19.15 -10.54 4.75
N VAL A 424 -17.94 -10.03 4.53
CA VAL A 424 -16.97 -10.69 3.64
C VAL A 424 -16.06 -11.67 4.36
N ALA A 425 -16.05 -11.69 5.69
CA ALA A 425 -15.28 -12.61 6.51
C ALA A 425 -15.91 -14.01 6.52
N ARG A 426 -15.07 -15.07 6.42
CA ARG A 426 -15.44 -16.47 6.64
C ARG A 426 -15.06 -16.97 8.01
N HIS A 427 -14.17 -16.27 8.70
CA HIS A 427 -13.74 -16.52 10.06
C HIS A 427 -14.01 -15.30 10.92
N THR A 428 -14.68 -15.50 12.07
CA THR A 428 -15.02 -14.42 13.01
C THR A 428 -14.04 -14.44 14.17
N ILE A 429 -13.40 -13.31 14.43
CA ILE A 429 -12.55 -13.11 15.60
C ILE A 429 -13.46 -12.65 16.74
N THR A 430 -13.46 -13.38 17.86
CA THR A 430 -14.28 -13.09 19.05
C THR A 430 -13.48 -12.53 20.22
N ASP A 431 -12.22 -12.92 20.33
CA ASP A 431 -11.29 -12.42 21.35
C ASP A 431 -10.30 -11.44 20.72
N TRP A 432 -10.60 -10.16 20.87
CA TRP A 432 -9.81 -9.08 20.28
C TRP A 432 -8.52 -8.78 21.06
N GLU A 433 -8.46 -9.12 22.34
CA GLU A 433 -7.26 -8.97 23.15
C GLU A 433 -6.21 -10.01 22.75
N ALA A 434 -6.61 -11.28 22.70
CA ALA A 434 -5.75 -12.36 22.19
C ALA A 434 -5.32 -12.12 20.73
N TYR A 435 -6.18 -11.54 19.91
CA TYR A 435 -5.82 -11.17 18.53
C TYR A 435 -4.74 -10.09 18.48
N ALA A 436 -4.86 -9.04 19.30
CA ALA A 436 -3.85 -7.98 19.37
C ALA A 436 -2.49 -8.52 19.87
N GLU A 437 -2.49 -9.42 20.85
CA GLU A 437 -1.28 -10.11 21.31
C GLU A 437 -0.66 -10.96 20.20
N HIS A 438 -1.49 -11.71 19.47
CA HIS A 438 -1.04 -12.48 18.30
C HIS A 438 -0.37 -11.58 17.26
N LEU A 439 -1.03 -10.50 16.86
CA LEU A 439 -0.48 -9.54 15.89
C LEU A 439 0.88 -8.98 16.33
N THR A 440 0.99 -8.61 17.61
CA THR A 440 2.26 -8.12 18.19
C THR A 440 3.36 -9.18 18.09
N SER A 441 3.02 -10.46 18.30
CA SER A 441 3.98 -11.56 18.24
C SER A 441 4.54 -11.83 16.84
N LEU A 442 3.88 -11.35 15.79
CA LEU A 442 4.33 -11.52 14.39
C LEU A 442 5.51 -10.64 14.00
N LEU A 443 5.82 -9.63 14.79
CA LEU A 443 6.91 -8.68 14.51
C LEU A 443 8.28 -9.15 15.05
N GLY A 444 8.38 -10.32 15.66
CA GLY A 444 9.62 -10.97 16.12
C GLY A 444 10.03 -10.55 17.49
#